data_87b0aa08cb42fd30e2911c31cba0f7e1
#
_entry.id   87b0aa08cb42fd30e2911c31cba0f7e1
#
_cell.length_a   1.000
_cell.length_b   1.000
_cell.length_c   1.000
_cell.angle_alpha   90.00
_cell.angle_beta   90.00
_cell.angle_gamma   90.00
#
_symmetry.space_group_name_H-M   'P 1'
#
loop_
_entity.id
_entity.type
_entity.pdbx_description
1 polymer ?
#
loop_
_entity_poly.entity_id
_entity_poly.type
_entity_poly.pdbx_seq_one_letter_code
_entity_poly.pdbx_strand_id
1 'polypeptide(L)'
;MAKIIQLSDDLSNKIAAGEVVERPASVVKELVENAIDASSTVIEIDVEEAGLSSIRIIDNGVGIDAEDCKLAFQRHATSKIKDENDLFRVRTLGFRGEALPSIASVSHLEMKTSTGEGAGTHLALQGGKIISEKKTSGRRGTEIVVTNLFYNTPARLKYMKTVHTELGNISDVVNRIALAHPEVSIRLRHQGKVLLQTNGNGDVRHVLAAIYGTAVAKKMLPLHVQSLDFEVKGYISLPEVTRASRNYMSSVVNGRYVKHFPLVKAIHEGYHTLLPIGRHPITFIEMKMDPILVDVNVHPSKLEVRLSKEQELHELIKQGIKDVFQKQQLIPSATVPKKAPMPAVKNEQQSLSFDSKQTMNSRMETPVSYEPDSLESAVYETSQNDTYGVREPESTEATLPASSEETFDHVYVEESAASHEQHDEVILEDSAAQHQAESERVPVMYPIGQMHGTYILAQNERGLYIIDQHAAQERIKYEYFREKVGDIEQEVQEMLVPLTFHYSKNDMLIIEEHIDILAKVGVFLEPFGSGSYIVRSHPQWFPKGEEAELIEEIIQQVLDEKRVDIKKLREEAAIMMSCKGSIKANRHLRHDEIKALLDELRQTQDPFTCPHGRPIMIHHSTYEMEKMFKRVM
;
A
#
# COMPACT_ATOMS: atom_id res chain seq x y z
N MET A 1 -1.06 57.94 -3.12
CA MET A 1 0.14 57.12 -2.85
C MET A 1 -0.07 55.75 -3.44
N ALA A 2 0.90 55.23 -4.16
CA ALA A 2 0.84 53.87 -4.71
C ALA A 2 0.80 52.86 -3.54
N LYS A 3 -0.19 51.93 -3.56
CA LYS A 3 -0.34 50.87 -2.54
C LYS A 3 0.55 49.65 -2.81
N ILE A 4 1.05 49.51 -4.04
CA ILE A 4 1.88 48.38 -4.46
C ILE A 4 3.35 48.78 -4.34
N ILE A 5 4.14 47.97 -3.65
CA ILE A 5 5.58 48.17 -3.49
C ILE A 5 6.33 46.89 -3.94
N GLN A 6 7.52 47.07 -4.51
CA GLN A 6 8.41 45.93 -4.78
C GLN A 6 9.06 45.50 -3.46
N LEU A 7 8.93 44.19 -3.14
CA LEU A 7 9.56 43.61 -1.96
C LEU A 7 11.09 43.55 -2.11
N SER A 8 11.79 43.63 -0.97
CA SER A 8 13.23 43.38 -0.96
C SER A 8 13.54 41.94 -1.34
N ASP A 9 14.71 41.70 -1.92
CA ASP A 9 15.17 40.36 -2.32
C ASP A 9 15.21 39.39 -1.11
N ASP A 10 15.64 39.86 0.08
CA ASP A 10 15.66 39.08 1.31
C ASP A 10 14.24 38.59 1.71
N LEU A 11 13.23 39.45 1.57
CA LEU A 11 11.84 39.13 1.91
C LEU A 11 11.22 38.20 0.85
N SER A 12 11.45 38.50 -0.42
CA SER A 12 11.02 37.65 -1.55
C SER A 12 11.61 36.24 -1.46
N ASN A 13 12.89 36.13 -1.08
CA ASN A 13 13.57 34.86 -0.87
C ASN A 13 12.97 34.03 0.28
N LYS A 14 12.60 34.68 1.39
CA LYS A 14 11.93 34.00 2.53
C LYS A 14 10.50 33.55 2.18
N ILE A 15 9.77 34.30 1.37
CA ILE A 15 8.43 33.92 0.89
C ILE A 15 8.55 32.68 -0.01
N ALA A 16 9.40 32.72 -1.03
CA ALA A 16 9.60 31.58 -1.93
C ALA A 16 10.19 30.35 -1.23
N ALA A 17 11.09 30.55 -0.26
CA ALA A 17 11.54 29.46 0.60
C ALA A 17 10.38 28.83 1.38
N GLY A 18 9.23 29.52 1.53
CA GLY A 18 8.02 28.97 2.12
C GLY A 18 7.35 27.90 1.28
N GLU A 19 7.44 28.03 -0.03
CA GLU A 19 6.83 27.14 -0.99
C GLU A 19 7.72 25.92 -1.30
N VAL A 20 9.05 26.10 -1.24
CA VAL A 20 10.03 25.08 -1.61
C VAL A 20 10.53 24.28 -0.40
N VAL A 21 10.75 24.95 0.75
CA VAL A 21 11.35 24.38 1.96
C VAL A 21 10.36 24.47 3.12
N GLU A 22 9.42 23.53 3.16
CA GLU A 22 8.43 23.45 4.24
C GLU A 22 8.99 22.76 5.50
N ARG A 23 9.85 21.77 5.31
CA ARG A 23 10.40 20.89 6.37
C ARG A 23 11.78 20.34 6.02
N PRO A 24 12.51 19.72 6.97
CA PRO A 24 13.83 19.11 6.70
C PRO A 24 13.82 18.09 5.56
N ALA A 25 12.77 17.28 5.45
CA ALA A 25 12.62 16.31 4.36
C ALA A 25 12.61 16.96 2.97
N SER A 26 12.08 18.20 2.84
CA SER A 26 12.12 18.95 1.56
C SER A 26 13.54 19.33 1.20
N VAL A 27 14.37 19.73 2.16
CA VAL A 27 15.81 20.02 1.94
C VAL A 27 16.54 18.78 1.44
N VAL A 28 16.37 17.64 2.15
CA VAL A 28 16.99 16.37 1.76
C VAL A 28 16.55 15.97 0.36
N LYS A 29 15.26 16.08 0.05
CA LYS A 29 14.72 15.77 -1.28
C LYS A 29 15.41 16.55 -2.39
N GLU A 30 15.39 17.87 -2.30
CA GLU A 30 15.93 18.73 -3.36
C GLU A 30 17.45 18.56 -3.53
N LEU A 31 18.21 18.36 -2.44
CA LEU A 31 19.66 18.15 -2.53
C LEU A 31 20.00 16.77 -3.10
N VAL A 32 19.28 15.71 -2.73
CA VAL A 32 19.49 14.36 -3.29
C VAL A 32 19.07 14.30 -4.76
N GLU A 33 17.95 14.93 -5.15
CA GLU A 33 17.54 15.06 -6.55
C GLU A 33 18.62 15.80 -7.39
N ASN A 34 19.24 16.85 -6.83
CA ASN A 34 20.33 17.55 -7.49
C ASN A 34 21.58 16.66 -7.64
N ALA A 35 21.90 15.84 -6.65
CA ALA A 35 23.01 14.89 -6.74
C ALA A 35 22.77 13.82 -7.81
N ILE A 36 21.54 13.32 -7.94
CA ILE A 36 21.16 12.38 -9.02
C ILE A 36 21.26 13.04 -10.39
N ASP A 37 20.73 14.26 -10.53
CA ASP A 37 20.83 15.03 -11.78
C ASP A 37 22.30 15.33 -12.17
N ALA A 38 23.20 15.41 -11.18
CA ALA A 38 24.65 15.51 -11.38
C ALA A 38 25.31 14.16 -11.74
N SER A 39 24.53 13.12 -12.06
CA SER A 39 25.00 11.77 -12.40
C SER A 39 25.84 11.11 -11.31
N SER A 40 25.48 11.33 -10.05
CA SER A 40 26.13 10.68 -8.92
C SER A 40 25.78 9.20 -8.85
N THR A 41 26.77 8.37 -8.55
CA THR A 41 26.60 6.93 -8.30
C THR A 41 26.59 6.58 -6.81
N VAL A 42 27.08 7.49 -5.96
CA VAL A 42 27.13 7.33 -4.51
C VAL A 42 26.66 8.62 -3.85
N ILE A 43 25.70 8.51 -2.95
CA ILE A 43 25.17 9.63 -2.17
C ILE A 43 25.15 9.23 -0.70
N GLU A 44 25.82 10.01 0.15
CA GLU A 44 25.80 9.85 1.59
C GLU A 44 25.02 11.00 2.24
N ILE A 45 24.11 10.67 3.15
CA ILE A 45 23.21 11.60 3.82
C ILE A 45 23.38 11.40 5.31
N ASP A 46 23.90 12.41 6.01
CA ASP A 46 24.04 12.46 7.46
C ASP A 46 23.08 13.50 8.04
N VAL A 47 22.28 13.09 9.01
CA VAL A 47 21.25 13.95 9.61
C VAL A 47 21.39 13.95 11.12
N GLU A 48 21.35 15.14 11.74
CA GLU A 48 21.32 15.32 13.19
C GLU A 48 20.05 16.06 13.61
N GLU A 49 19.45 15.65 14.74
CA GLU A 49 18.18 16.18 15.26
C GLU A 49 17.09 16.26 14.19
N ALA A 50 16.95 15.18 13.40
CA ALA A 50 16.01 15.10 12.28
C ALA A 50 16.15 16.25 11.25
N GLY A 51 17.37 16.78 11.08
CA GLY A 51 17.70 17.81 10.11
C GLY A 51 17.51 19.25 10.57
N LEU A 52 17.15 19.47 11.82
CA LEU A 52 17.06 20.83 12.38
C LEU A 52 18.44 21.37 12.77
N SER A 53 19.29 20.52 13.36
CA SER A 53 20.67 20.87 13.71
C SER A 53 21.59 20.80 12.50
N SER A 54 21.62 19.65 11.80
CA SER A 54 22.49 19.46 10.63
C SER A 54 21.90 18.49 9.61
N ILE A 55 22.03 18.84 8.32
CA ILE A 55 21.85 17.97 7.16
C ILE A 55 23.13 18.06 6.34
N ARG A 56 23.84 16.95 6.18
CA ARG A 56 25.03 16.85 5.36
C ARG A 56 24.80 15.86 4.24
N ILE A 57 25.00 16.29 3.00
CA ILE A 57 24.88 15.45 1.82
C ILE A 57 26.17 15.51 1.03
N ILE A 58 26.68 14.34 0.69
CA ILE A 58 27.91 14.15 -0.08
C ILE A 58 27.61 13.30 -1.28
N ASP A 59 28.00 13.77 -2.45
CA ASP A 59 27.89 13.05 -3.71
C ASP A 59 29.25 12.94 -4.44
N ASN A 60 29.32 12.08 -5.42
CA ASN A 60 30.45 11.88 -6.33
C ASN A 60 30.13 12.27 -7.79
N GLY A 61 29.14 13.16 -7.98
CA GLY A 61 28.69 13.60 -9.29
C GLY A 61 29.72 14.45 -10.04
N VAL A 62 29.26 15.15 -11.08
CA VAL A 62 30.13 15.99 -11.93
C VAL A 62 30.70 17.21 -11.20
N GLY A 63 30.11 17.63 -10.08
CA GLY A 63 30.47 18.85 -9.38
C GLY A 63 29.95 20.11 -10.06
N ILE A 64 30.41 21.28 -9.55
CA ILE A 64 30.06 22.60 -10.08
C ILE A 64 31.36 23.35 -10.37
N ASP A 65 31.45 23.97 -11.54
CA ASP A 65 32.59 24.80 -11.92
C ASP A 65 32.72 26.03 -11.01
N ALA A 66 33.95 26.49 -10.78
CA ALA A 66 34.21 27.58 -9.85
C ALA A 66 33.47 28.88 -10.24
N GLU A 67 33.30 29.14 -11.53
CA GLU A 67 32.59 30.30 -12.05
C GLU A 67 31.09 30.23 -11.78
N ASP A 68 30.50 29.04 -11.81
CA ASP A 68 29.08 28.80 -11.62
C ASP A 68 28.68 28.68 -10.13
N CYS A 69 29.65 28.50 -9.23
CA CYS A 69 29.35 28.29 -7.81
C CYS A 69 28.51 29.41 -7.18
N LYS A 70 28.77 30.67 -7.51
CA LYS A 70 27.96 31.81 -7.02
C LYS A 70 26.61 31.90 -7.73
N LEU A 71 26.63 31.61 -9.02
CA LEU A 71 25.40 31.64 -9.84
C LEU A 71 24.38 30.61 -9.39
N ALA A 72 24.82 29.43 -8.90
CA ALA A 72 23.96 28.39 -8.39
C ALA A 72 23.08 28.82 -7.19
N PHE A 73 23.45 29.90 -6.48
CA PHE A 73 22.68 30.50 -5.41
C PHE A 73 21.82 31.70 -5.83
N GLN A 74 21.81 32.04 -7.11
CA GLN A 74 20.88 33.05 -7.65
C GLN A 74 19.57 32.40 -8.05
N ARG A 75 18.46 33.12 -7.92
CA ARG A 75 17.15 32.66 -8.33
C ARG A 75 17.08 32.50 -9.84
N HIS A 76 16.34 31.49 -10.27
CA HIS A 76 16.11 31.16 -11.67
C HIS A 76 17.41 30.86 -12.45
N ALA A 77 18.51 30.59 -11.74
CA ALA A 77 19.75 30.12 -12.36
C ALA A 77 19.75 28.59 -12.41
N THR A 78 19.76 28.03 -13.60
CA THR A 78 19.71 26.58 -13.83
C THR A 78 20.50 26.21 -15.08
N SER A 79 21.15 25.04 -15.01
CA SER A 79 21.81 24.42 -16.18
C SER A 79 20.90 23.43 -16.92
N LYS A 80 19.67 23.21 -16.43
CA LYS A 80 18.82 22.05 -16.78
C LYS A 80 17.78 22.37 -17.87
N ILE A 81 17.39 23.63 -18.01
CA ILE A 81 16.46 24.11 -19.04
C ILE A 81 17.03 25.39 -19.65
N LYS A 82 16.90 25.59 -20.95
CA LYS A 82 17.40 26.75 -21.68
C LYS A 82 16.30 27.51 -22.42
N ASP A 83 15.28 26.84 -22.86
CA ASP A 83 14.19 27.41 -23.64
C ASP A 83 12.80 26.84 -23.19
N GLU A 84 11.75 27.36 -23.81
CA GLU A 84 10.38 26.98 -23.55
C GLU A 84 10.10 25.51 -23.95
N ASN A 85 10.78 24.99 -24.97
CA ASN A 85 10.61 23.59 -25.40
C ASN A 85 11.14 22.62 -24.35
N ASP A 86 12.25 22.97 -23.69
CA ASP A 86 12.80 22.17 -22.58
C ASP A 86 11.82 22.05 -21.42
N LEU A 87 10.99 23.09 -21.18
CA LEU A 87 9.99 23.08 -20.11
C LEU A 87 8.91 22.02 -20.34
N PHE A 88 8.53 21.74 -21.59
CA PHE A 88 7.57 20.68 -21.95
C PHE A 88 8.20 19.29 -22.05
N ARG A 89 9.54 19.17 -21.99
CA ARG A 89 10.28 17.91 -22.13
C ARG A 89 11.26 17.70 -20.99
N VAL A 90 10.89 18.12 -19.78
CA VAL A 90 11.74 17.99 -18.57
C VAL A 90 12.09 16.53 -18.31
N ARG A 91 13.38 16.22 -18.37
CA ARG A 91 13.94 14.89 -18.05
C ARG A 91 14.67 14.84 -16.70
N THR A 92 15.03 15.99 -16.15
CA THR A 92 15.73 16.13 -14.86
C THR A 92 14.74 16.20 -13.71
N LEU A 93 15.15 15.81 -12.51
CA LEU A 93 14.33 15.88 -11.30
C LEU A 93 14.12 17.31 -10.83
N GLY A 94 15.15 18.16 -10.89
CA GLY A 94 15.05 19.61 -10.65
C GLY A 94 15.15 20.39 -11.97
N PHE A 95 14.52 21.56 -12.07
CA PHE A 95 14.61 22.43 -13.26
C PHE A 95 14.43 23.93 -13.00
N ARG A 96 13.81 24.34 -11.88
CA ARG A 96 13.39 25.74 -11.63
C ARG A 96 14.53 26.67 -11.18
N GLY A 97 15.68 26.16 -10.71
CA GLY A 97 16.78 26.96 -10.18
C GLY A 97 16.41 27.73 -8.89
N GLU A 98 15.55 27.16 -8.04
CA GLU A 98 15.06 27.81 -6.82
C GLU A 98 15.44 27.07 -5.52
N ALA A 99 15.87 25.81 -5.60
CA ALA A 99 16.12 24.98 -4.42
C ALA A 99 17.30 25.52 -3.58
N LEU A 100 18.48 25.64 -4.16
CA LEU A 100 19.69 26.11 -3.44
C LEU A 100 19.52 27.51 -2.84
N PRO A 101 19.03 28.53 -3.59
CA PRO A 101 18.81 29.87 -3.00
C PRO A 101 17.75 29.85 -1.89
N SER A 102 16.70 29.04 -2.02
CA SER A 102 15.66 28.90 -1.00
C SER A 102 16.19 28.27 0.29
N ILE A 103 16.97 27.17 0.18
CA ILE A 103 17.60 26.52 1.34
C ILE A 103 18.57 27.48 2.03
N ALA A 104 19.45 28.14 1.26
CA ALA A 104 20.44 29.07 1.80
C ALA A 104 19.78 30.26 2.52
N SER A 105 18.61 30.74 2.05
CA SER A 105 17.93 31.89 2.64
C SER A 105 17.39 31.65 4.05
N VAL A 106 17.14 30.37 4.42
CA VAL A 106 16.56 29.98 5.73
C VAL A 106 17.49 29.16 6.60
N SER A 107 18.77 29.08 6.24
CA SER A 107 19.78 28.27 6.95
C SER A 107 21.17 28.89 6.92
N HIS A 108 22.11 28.25 7.61
CA HIS A 108 23.54 28.37 7.34
C HIS A 108 23.93 27.23 6.41
N LEU A 109 24.51 27.56 5.25
CA LEU A 109 24.85 26.57 4.23
C LEU A 109 26.33 26.64 3.90
N GLU A 110 27.01 25.50 3.93
CA GLU A 110 28.37 25.34 3.42
C GLU A 110 28.34 24.39 2.22
N MET A 111 29.01 24.76 1.12
CA MET A 111 29.16 23.95 -0.06
C MET A 111 30.63 23.81 -0.43
N LYS A 112 31.09 22.57 -0.61
CA LYS A 112 32.40 22.24 -1.19
C LYS A 112 32.16 21.45 -2.47
N THR A 113 32.67 21.92 -3.59
CA THR A 113 32.46 21.26 -4.89
C THR A 113 33.69 21.34 -5.75
N SER A 114 33.83 20.36 -6.62
CA SER A 114 34.89 20.33 -7.66
C SER A 114 34.49 19.41 -8.80
N THR A 115 34.86 19.76 -10.00
CA THR A 115 34.75 18.90 -11.21
C THR A 115 35.85 17.83 -11.27
N GLY A 116 36.81 17.87 -10.38
CA GLY A 116 37.98 16.97 -10.33
C GLY A 116 39.18 17.50 -11.08
N GLU A 117 39.05 18.62 -11.77
CA GLU A 117 40.12 19.32 -12.46
C GLU A 117 40.55 20.56 -11.65
N GLY A 118 41.68 20.51 -11.00
CA GLY A 118 42.22 21.63 -10.22
C GLY A 118 41.69 21.73 -8.77
N ALA A 119 41.77 22.94 -8.21
CA ALA A 119 41.31 23.20 -6.85
C ALA A 119 39.79 23.36 -6.80
N GLY A 120 39.14 22.71 -5.82
CA GLY A 120 37.72 22.89 -5.58
C GLY A 120 37.38 24.24 -4.95
N THR A 121 36.09 24.56 -4.93
CA THR A 121 35.51 25.78 -4.34
C THR A 121 34.80 25.45 -3.07
N HIS A 122 35.04 26.23 -2.00
CA HIS A 122 34.29 26.19 -0.74
C HIS A 122 33.58 27.53 -0.58
N LEU A 123 32.25 27.49 -0.53
CA LEU A 123 31.38 28.62 -0.23
C LEU A 123 30.67 28.43 1.11
N ALA A 124 30.61 29.48 1.91
CA ALA A 124 29.78 29.54 3.11
C ALA A 124 28.78 30.68 2.98
N LEU A 125 27.50 30.38 3.25
CA LEU A 125 26.38 31.31 3.16
C LEU A 125 25.62 31.34 4.49
N GLN A 126 25.07 32.51 4.83
CA GLN A 126 24.18 32.69 5.95
C GLN A 126 22.98 33.54 5.52
N GLY A 127 21.77 32.98 5.65
CA GLY A 127 20.55 33.68 5.23
C GLY A 127 20.55 34.11 3.76
N GLY A 128 21.18 33.32 2.88
CA GLY A 128 21.32 33.58 1.44
C GLY A 128 22.49 34.51 1.07
N LYS A 129 23.24 35.06 2.03
CA LYS A 129 24.40 35.95 1.75
C LYS A 129 25.69 35.17 1.84
N ILE A 130 26.56 35.31 0.84
CA ILE A 130 27.89 34.70 0.83
C ILE A 130 28.76 35.38 1.87
N ILE A 131 29.23 34.60 2.86
CA ILE A 131 30.10 35.04 3.95
C ILE A 131 31.57 34.81 3.62
N SER A 132 31.89 33.68 3.00
CA SER A 132 33.25 33.38 2.59
C SER A 132 33.30 32.50 1.35
N GLU A 133 34.38 32.71 0.59
CA GLU A 133 34.77 31.89 -0.57
C GLU A 133 36.23 31.52 -0.44
N LYS A 134 36.56 30.25 -0.54
CA LYS A 134 37.91 29.73 -0.40
C LYS A 134 38.15 28.60 -1.38
N LYS A 135 39.41 28.38 -1.75
CA LYS A 135 39.82 27.17 -2.47
C LYS A 135 39.85 25.98 -1.51
N THR A 136 39.43 24.81 -1.97
CA THR A 136 39.47 23.57 -1.21
C THR A 136 40.10 22.44 -2.02
N SER A 137 40.17 21.24 -1.47
CA SER A 137 40.64 20.05 -2.17
C SER A 137 39.76 19.73 -3.40
N GLY A 138 40.41 19.30 -4.49
CA GLY A 138 39.78 19.01 -5.79
C GLY A 138 39.07 17.63 -5.84
N ARG A 139 38.40 17.18 -4.77
CA ARG A 139 37.61 15.97 -4.84
C ARG A 139 36.41 16.17 -5.76
N ARG A 140 36.28 15.35 -6.79
CA ARG A 140 35.11 15.37 -7.68
C ARG A 140 33.82 15.11 -6.92
N GLY A 141 32.77 15.90 -7.21
CA GLY A 141 31.46 15.86 -6.59
C GLY A 141 31.17 17.05 -5.71
N THR A 142 30.10 16.99 -4.96
CA THR A 142 29.64 18.08 -4.10
C THR A 142 29.39 17.59 -2.66
N GLU A 143 29.76 18.41 -1.68
CA GLU A 143 29.41 18.27 -0.28
C GLU A 143 28.63 19.52 0.11
N ILE A 144 27.39 19.34 0.59
CA ILE A 144 26.56 20.42 1.13
C ILE A 144 26.24 20.10 2.59
N VAL A 145 26.49 21.10 3.46
CA VAL A 145 26.14 21.05 4.87
C VAL A 145 25.17 22.18 5.16
N VAL A 146 23.98 21.85 5.60
CA VAL A 146 22.93 22.80 6.01
C VAL A 146 22.80 22.70 7.52
N THR A 147 23.01 23.82 8.22
CA THR A 147 22.89 23.89 9.69
C THR A 147 21.92 24.98 10.09
N ASN A 148 21.39 24.86 11.33
CA ASN A 148 20.45 25.84 11.90
C ASN A 148 19.27 26.16 10.97
N LEU A 149 18.64 25.12 10.41
CA LEU A 149 17.51 25.27 9.51
C LEU A 149 16.37 26.03 10.22
N PHE A 150 15.82 27.04 9.53
CA PHE A 150 14.76 27.93 10.02
C PHE A 150 15.15 28.90 11.15
N TYR A 151 16.44 29.11 11.42
CA TYR A 151 16.90 30.03 12.49
C TYR A 151 16.29 31.45 12.35
N ASN A 152 16.05 31.93 11.14
CA ASN A 152 15.50 33.25 10.83
C ASN A 152 14.00 33.24 10.47
N THR A 153 13.33 32.09 10.66
CA THR A 153 11.88 31.89 10.42
C THR A 153 11.24 31.16 11.60
N PRO A 154 11.15 31.80 12.80
CA PRO A 154 10.73 31.16 14.04
C PRO A 154 9.29 30.61 13.99
N ALA A 155 8.43 31.19 13.17
CA ALA A 155 7.08 30.65 12.95
C ALA A 155 7.13 29.21 12.40
N ARG A 156 8.02 28.91 11.45
CA ARG A 156 8.17 27.54 10.90
C ARG A 156 8.70 26.55 11.92
N LEU A 157 9.65 26.95 12.77
CA LEU A 157 10.14 26.09 13.86
C LEU A 157 9.01 25.66 14.80
N LYS A 158 8.03 26.53 15.07
CA LYS A 158 6.86 26.19 15.90
C LYS A 158 5.92 25.16 15.27
N TYR A 159 5.90 25.03 13.94
CA TYR A 159 5.10 24.03 13.24
C TYR A 159 5.82 22.70 12.99
N MET A 160 7.09 22.59 13.38
CA MET A 160 7.82 21.31 13.28
C MET A 160 7.24 20.29 14.24
N LYS A 161 7.10 19.07 13.75
CA LYS A 161 6.62 17.94 14.54
C LYS A 161 7.77 17.39 15.42
N THR A 162 7.53 16.27 16.07
CA THR A 162 8.57 15.60 16.88
C THR A 162 9.74 15.14 16.01
N VAL A 163 10.93 15.01 16.62
CA VAL A 163 12.14 14.50 15.94
C VAL A 163 11.87 13.16 15.24
N HIS A 164 11.12 12.25 15.86
CA HIS A 164 10.75 10.97 15.27
C HIS A 164 9.88 11.13 14.01
N THR A 165 8.92 12.06 14.03
CA THR A 165 8.05 12.31 12.87
C THR A 165 8.83 12.92 11.70
N GLU A 166 9.71 13.91 11.96
CA GLU A 166 10.51 14.54 10.90
C GLU A 166 11.55 13.56 10.34
N LEU A 167 12.16 12.73 11.18
CA LEU A 167 13.05 11.65 10.73
C LEU A 167 12.32 10.61 9.88
N GLY A 168 11.08 10.26 10.26
CA GLY A 168 10.20 9.40 9.46
C GLY A 168 9.92 9.99 8.07
N ASN A 169 9.66 11.30 7.98
CA ASN A 169 9.46 12.00 6.71
C ASN A 169 10.73 11.99 5.83
N ILE A 170 11.92 12.20 6.43
CA ILE A 170 13.19 12.12 5.72
C ILE A 170 13.41 10.70 5.18
N SER A 171 13.23 9.69 6.03
CA SER A 171 13.40 8.29 5.64
C SER A 171 12.44 7.88 4.51
N ASP A 172 11.17 8.32 4.57
CA ASP A 172 10.19 8.06 3.51
C ASP A 172 10.61 8.66 2.17
N VAL A 173 11.07 9.90 2.16
CA VAL A 173 11.56 10.58 0.95
C VAL A 173 12.78 9.85 0.37
N VAL A 174 13.76 9.52 1.20
CA VAL A 174 14.99 8.84 0.75
C VAL A 174 14.68 7.43 0.25
N ASN A 175 13.78 6.69 0.91
CA ASN A 175 13.34 5.37 0.47
C ASN A 175 12.70 5.42 -0.93
N ARG A 176 11.85 6.42 -1.20
CA ARG A 176 11.19 6.60 -2.50
C ARG A 176 12.16 6.96 -3.60
N ILE A 177 13.13 7.83 -3.31
CA ILE A 177 14.21 8.17 -4.25
C ILE A 177 15.08 6.94 -4.53
N ALA A 178 15.44 6.18 -3.51
CA ALA A 178 16.22 4.94 -3.66
C ALA A 178 15.50 3.89 -4.53
N LEU A 179 14.18 3.78 -4.41
CA LEU A 179 13.37 2.89 -5.26
C LEU A 179 13.33 3.38 -6.71
N ALA A 180 13.24 4.70 -6.93
CA ALA A 180 13.21 5.28 -8.26
C ALA A 180 14.58 5.23 -8.97
N HIS A 181 15.68 5.17 -8.19
CA HIS A 181 17.06 5.19 -8.69
C HIS A 181 17.90 4.05 -8.08
N PRO A 182 17.58 2.78 -8.41
CA PRO A 182 18.29 1.62 -7.86
C PRO A 182 19.75 1.52 -8.30
N GLU A 183 20.14 2.27 -9.35
CA GLU A 183 21.52 2.41 -9.85
C GLU A 183 22.41 3.28 -8.97
N VAL A 184 21.81 4.04 -8.01
CA VAL A 184 22.55 4.91 -7.11
C VAL A 184 22.69 4.25 -5.73
N SER A 185 23.91 4.19 -5.21
CA SER A 185 24.17 3.77 -3.82
C SER A 185 23.85 4.93 -2.88
N ILE A 186 22.80 4.76 -2.09
CA ILE A 186 22.34 5.77 -1.11
C ILE A 186 22.54 5.23 0.30
N ARG A 187 23.21 6.05 1.16
CA ARG A 187 23.37 5.77 2.56
C ARG A 187 22.78 6.90 3.40
N LEU A 188 21.78 6.59 4.21
CA LEU A 188 21.17 7.52 5.18
C LEU A 188 21.61 7.15 6.59
N ARG A 189 22.18 8.12 7.31
CA ARG A 189 22.54 8.00 8.73
C ARG A 189 21.84 9.07 9.55
N HIS A 190 21.48 8.72 10.78
CA HIS A 190 20.99 9.64 11.80
C HIS A 190 21.81 9.43 13.09
N GLN A 191 22.50 10.47 13.54
CA GLN A 191 23.38 10.42 14.73
C GLN A 191 24.38 9.23 14.65
N GLY A 192 24.98 9.03 13.48
CA GLY A 192 25.93 7.93 13.21
C GLY A 192 25.31 6.55 12.96
N LYS A 193 24.02 6.34 13.28
CA LYS A 193 23.32 5.07 13.03
C LYS A 193 22.81 5.01 11.59
N VAL A 194 23.11 3.92 10.87
CA VAL A 194 22.60 3.68 9.51
C VAL A 194 21.12 3.32 9.56
N LEU A 195 20.28 4.08 8.83
CA LEU A 195 18.85 3.84 8.66
C LEU A 195 18.53 3.16 7.33
N LEU A 196 19.24 3.55 6.26
CA LEU A 196 19.14 2.93 4.93
C LEU A 196 20.53 2.81 4.31
N GLN A 197 20.76 1.71 3.62
CA GLN A 197 21.93 1.56 2.74
C GLN A 197 21.55 0.70 1.54
N THR A 198 21.72 1.25 0.33
CA THR A 198 21.53 0.56 -0.95
C THR A 198 22.86 0.32 -1.64
N ASN A 199 22.91 -0.63 -2.56
CA ASN A 199 24.17 -1.04 -3.19
C ASN A 199 24.44 -0.34 -4.54
N GLY A 200 23.44 0.34 -5.13
CA GLY A 200 23.59 1.01 -6.44
C GLY A 200 23.81 0.04 -7.61
N ASN A 201 23.29 -1.17 -7.54
CA ASN A 201 23.50 -2.21 -8.57
C ASN A 201 22.40 -2.27 -9.63
N GLY A 202 21.43 -1.35 -9.61
CA GLY A 202 20.31 -1.30 -10.55
C GLY A 202 19.18 -2.31 -10.25
N ASP A 203 19.30 -3.14 -9.21
CA ASP A 203 18.27 -4.13 -8.86
C ASP A 203 17.33 -3.59 -7.80
N VAL A 204 16.10 -3.29 -8.22
CA VAL A 204 15.00 -2.82 -7.37
C VAL A 204 14.68 -3.81 -6.24
N ARG A 205 14.83 -5.13 -6.44
CA ARG A 205 14.58 -6.13 -5.38
C ARG A 205 15.52 -5.98 -4.20
N HIS A 206 16.78 -5.63 -4.45
CA HIS A 206 17.74 -5.36 -3.38
C HIS A 206 17.36 -4.09 -2.60
N VAL A 207 16.86 -3.05 -3.28
CA VAL A 207 16.37 -1.84 -2.63
C VAL A 207 15.12 -2.14 -1.80
N LEU A 208 14.15 -2.90 -2.36
CA LEU A 208 12.96 -3.37 -1.63
C LEU A 208 13.34 -4.20 -0.39
N ALA A 209 14.37 -5.06 -0.49
CA ALA A 209 14.87 -5.83 0.64
C ALA A 209 15.52 -4.94 1.71
N ALA A 210 16.24 -3.88 1.32
CA ALA A 210 16.84 -2.92 2.24
C ALA A 210 15.77 -2.10 3.00
N ILE A 211 14.66 -1.74 2.33
CA ILE A 211 13.58 -0.91 2.90
C ILE A 211 12.59 -1.76 3.72
N TYR A 212 12.08 -2.85 3.15
CA TYR A 212 10.96 -3.63 3.72
C TYR A 212 11.39 -4.96 4.35
N GLY A 213 12.67 -5.30 4.23
CA GLY A 213 13.24 -6.56 4.69
C GLY A 213 13.17 -7.69 3.65
N THR A 214 14.09 -8.65 3.78
CA THR A 214 14.25 -9.77 2.83
C THR A 214 13.03 -10.70 2.77
N ALA A 215 12.29 -10.83 3.88
CA ALA A 215 11.07 -11.64 3.95
C ALA A 215 9.97 -11.09 3.04
N VAL A 216 9.78 -9.76 3.03
CA VAL A 216 8.82 -9.08 2.15
C VAL A 216 9.28 -9.15 0.69
N ALA A 217 10.55 -8.83 0.42
CA ALA A 217 11.09 -8.82 -0.95
C ALA A 217 11.01 -10.18 -1.65
N LYS A 218 11.11 -11.29 -0.89
CA LYS A 218 10.92 -12.66 -1.43
C LYS A 218 9.47 -12.94 -1.85
N LYS A 219 8.51 -12.23 -1.28
CA LYS A 219 7.07 -12.38 -1.55
C LYS A 219 6.56 -11.33 -2.55
N MET A 220 7.45 -10.68 -3.26
CA MET A 220 7.10 -9.73 -4.32
C MET A 220 7.27 -10.37 -5.69
N LEU A 221 6.27 -10.20 -6.52
CA LEU A 221 6.21 -10.70 -7.89
C LEU A 221 6.59 -9.59 -8.86
N PRO A 222 7.36 -9.88 -9.91
CA PRO A 222 7.66 -8.90 -10.95
C PRO A 222 6.40 -8.60 -11.78
N LEU A 223 6.19 -7.32 -12.08
CA LEU A 223 5.21 -6.81 -13.02
C LEU A 223 5.95 -6.22 -14.22
N HIS A 224 5.61 -6.64 -15.43
CA HIS A 224 6.09 -6.02 -16.66
C HIS A 224 4.98 -6.09 -17.71
N VAL A 225 4.46 -4.91 -18.06
CA VAL A 225 3.45 -4.75 -19.12
C VAL A 225 3.82 -3.55 -19.98
N GLN A 226 3.46 -3.61 -21.25
CA GLN A 226 3.83 -2.61 -22.22
C GLN A 226 2.69 -2.37 -23.19
N SER A 227 2.49 -1.11 -23.60
CA SER A 227 1.65 -0.67 -24.70
C SER A 227 2.45 0.18 -25.68
N LEU A 228 1.79 0.82 -26.65
CA LEU A 228 2.47 1.75 -27.58
C LEU A 228 3.03 2.99 -26.87
N ASP A 229 2.32 3.50 -25.86
CA ASP A 229 2.63 4.74 -25.18
C ASP A 229 3.29 4.55 -23.80
N PHE A 230 3.13 3.36 -23.21
CA PHE A 230 3.52 3.09 -21.83
C PHE A 230 4.35 1.82 -21.69
N GLU A 231 5.46 1.91 -20.97
CA GLU A 231 6.18 0.76 -20.43
C GLU A 231 6.06 0.80 -18.91
N VAL A 232 5.44 -0.24 -18.32
CA VAL A 232 5.22 -0.36 -16.88
C VAL A 232 6.01 -1.54 -16.34
N LYS A 233 6.93 -1.26 -15.41
CA LYS A 233 7.75 -2.25 -14.72
C LYS A 233 7.62 -2.09 -13.21
N GLY A 234 7.82 -3.16 -12.47
CA GLY A 234 7.84 -3.03 -11.01
C GLY A 234 7.69 -4.36 -10.29
N TYR A 235 7.28 -4.23 -9.04
CA TYR A 235 7.05 -5.35 -8.14
C TYR A 235 5.77 -5.14 -7.36
N ILE A 236 4.98 -6.20 -7.22
CA ILE A 236 3.73 -6.24 -6.47
C ILE A 236 3.81 -7.34 -5.41
N SER A 237 3.31 -7.09 -4.21
CA SER A 237 3.34 -8.09 -3.14
C SER A 237 2.30 -9.20 -3.35
N LEU A 238 2.58 -10.40 -2.85
CA LEU A 238 1.53 -11.41 -2.71
C LEU A 238 0.39 -10.87 -1.81
N PRO A 239 -0.87 -11.28 -2.01
CA PRO A 239 -2.02 -10.79 -1.26
C PRO A 239 -1.93 -10.97 0.26
N GLU A 240 -1.13 -11.93 0.73
CA GLU A 240 -0.87 -12.14 2.16
C GLU A 240 0.01 -11.05 2.80
N VAL A 241 0.72 -10.26 1.98
CA VAL A 241 1.61 -9.19 2.44
C VAL A 241 0.96 -7.85 2.23
N THR A 242 0.24 -7.38 3.23
CA THR A 242 -0.51 -6.13 3.18
C THR A 242 -0.14 -5.16 4.30
N ARG A 243 -0.53 -3.90 4.14
CA ARG A 243 -0.37 -2.82 5.13
C ARG A 243 -1.70 -2.08 5.33
N ALA A 244 -1.84 -1.40 6.47
CA ALA A 244 -3.02 -0.55 6.74
C ALA A 244 -2.95 0.80 5.99
N SER A 245 -1.78 1.22 5.52
CA SER A 245 -1.59 2.52 4.86
C SER A 245 -1.30 2.37 3.37
N ARG A 246 -1.88 3.27 2.56
CA ARG A 246 -1.62 3.42 1.12
C ARG A 246 -0.20 3.92 0.79
N ASN A 247 0.54 4.41 1.79
CA ASN A 247 1.89 4.94 1.59
C ASN A 247 2.92 3.90 1.11
N TYR A 248 2.58 2.62 1.22
CA TYR A 248 3.40 1.50 0.73
C TYR A 248 3.21 1.20 -0.77
N MET A 249 2.35 1.97 -1.44
CA MET A 249 2.13 1.88 -2.89
C MET A 249 2.92 3.02 -3.55
N SER A 250 4.10 2.70 -4.06
CA SER A 250 5.01 3.67 -4.67
C SER A 250 4.88 3.66 -6.18
N SER A 251 4.60 4.84 -6.76
CA SER A 251 4.50 5.04 -8.21
C SER A 251 5.56 6.03 -8.67
N VAL A 252 6.26 5.68 -9.74
CA VAL A 252 7.33 6.47 -10.35
C VAL A 252 7.01 6.69 -11.83
N VAL A 253 7.08 7.92 -12.30
CA VAL A 253 6.90 8.30 -13.71
C VAL A 253 8.20 8.93 -14.22
N ASN A 254 8.82 8.33 -15.22
CA ASN A 254 10.07 8.80 -15.82
C ASN A 254 11.16 9.13 -14.76
N GLY A 255 11.35 8.24 -13.77
CA GLY A 255 12.33 8.40 -12.68
C GLY A 255 11.86 9.30 -11.52
N ARG A 256 10.68 9.93 -11.60
CA ARG A 256 10.12 10.81 -10.58
C ARG A 256 9.04 10.10 -9.76
N TYR A 257 9.18 10.08 -8.44
CA TYR A 257 8.10 9.61 -7.56
C TYR A 257 6.89 10.54 -7.65
N VAL A 258 5.71 9.96 -7.83
CA VAL A 258 4.44 10.68 -7.94
C VAL A 258 3.38 10.10 -7.00
N LYS A 259 2.51 10.99 -6.48
CA LYS A 259 1.28 10.62 -5.77
C LYS A 259 0.12 10.83 -6.74
N HIS A 260 -0.39 9.75 -7.29
CA HIS A 260 -1.48 9.82 -8.28
C HIS A 260 -2.60 8.86 -7.88
N PHE A 261 -3.72 9.43 -7.46
CA PHE A 261 -4.83 8.63 -6.92
C PHE A 261 -5.41 7.61 -7.92
N PRO A 262 -5.59 7.93 -9.21
CA PRO A 262 -6.05 6.96 -10.19
C PRO A 262 -5.14 5.75 -10.36
N LEU A 263 -3.81 5.91 -10.23
CA LEU A 263 -2.88 4.77 -10.25
C LEU A 263 -3.06 3.86 -9.03
N VAL A 264 -3.28 4.45 -7.85
CA VAL A 264 -3.62 3.70 -6.64
C VAL A 264 -4.90 2.90 -6.85
N LYS A 265 -5.92 3.49 -7.48
CA LYS A 265 -7.18 2.82 -7.82
C LYS A 265 -6.95 1.67 -8.81
N ALA A 266 -6.15 1.87 -9.86
CA ALA A 266 -5.80 0.83 -10.84
C ALA A 266 -5.14 -0.39 -10.17
N ILE A 267 -4.20 -0.14 -9.23
CA ILE A 267 -3.56 -1.21 -8.47
C ILE A 267 -4.60 -1.99 -7.65
N HIS A 268 -5.47 -1.30 -6.90
CA HIS A 268 -6.52 -1.96 -6.12
C HIS A 268 -7.46 -2.79 -7.00
N GLU A 269 -7.91 -2.26 -8.12
CA GLU A 269 -8.76 -2.98 -9.07
C GLU A 269 -8.05 -4.19 -9.69
N GLY A 270 -6.72 -4.12 -9.86
CA GLY A 270 -5.90 -5.24 -10.32
C GLY A 270 -5.85 -6.39 -9.30
N TYR A 271 -5.75 -6.07 -8.01
CA TYR A 271 -5.84 -7.06 -6.93
C TYR A 271 -7.28 -7.57 -6.71
N HIS A 272 -8.28 -6.75 -7.07
CA HIS A 272 -9.70 -7.09 -6.90
C HIS A 272 -9.99 -7.60 -5.47
N THR A 273 -10.66 -8.75 -5.33
CA THR A 273 -11.02 -9.37 -4.03
C THR A 273 -9.87 -10.12 -3.32
N LEU A 274 -8.66 -10.10 -3.88
CA LEU A 274 -7.52 -10.77 -3.25
C LEU A 274 -7.03 -10.06 -1.97
N LEU A 275 -7.40 -8.78 -1.76
CA LEU A 275 -7.01 -8.01 -0.58
C LEU A 275 -8.13 -7.97 0.45
N PRO A 276 -7.84 -8.14 1.75
CA PRO A 276 -8.79 -7.87 2.81
C PRO A 276 -9.25 -6.40 2.81
N ILE A 277 -10.48 -6.15 3.22
CA ILE A 277 -11.06 -4.79 3.30
C ILE A 277 -10.18 -3.88 4.16
N GLY A 278 -9.92 -2.66 3.68
CA GLY A 278 -9.08 -1.68 4.38
C GLY A 278 -7.58 -2.00 4.38
N ARG A 279 -7.14 -3.02 3.63
CA ARG A 279 -5.71 -3.36 3.49
C ARG A 279 -5.19 -2.97 2.12
N HIS A 280 -3.90 -2.63 2.08
CA HIS A 280 -3.21 -2.16 0.88
C HIS A 280 -1.98 -3.02 0.61
N PRO A 281 -1.67 -3.33 -0.66
CA PRO A 281 -0.49 -4.10 -1.01
C PRO A 281 0.76 -3.24 -0.88
N ILE A 282 1.93 -3.87 -0.79
CA ILE A 282 3.21 -3.20 -0.99
C ILE A 282 3.52 -3.28 -2.48
N THR A 283 3.62 -2.14 -3.15
CA THR A 283 3.93 -2.08 -4.59
C THR A 283 4.97 -1.03 -4.91
N PHE A 284 5.77 -1.34 -5.90
CA PHE A 284 6.61 -0.36 -6.60
C PHE A 284 6.34 -0.49 -8.10
N ILE A 285 5.85 0.58 -8.72
CA ILE A 285 5.52 0.62 -10.14
C ILE A 285 6.23 1.80 -10.78
N GLU A 286 7.15 1.51 -11.69
CA GLU A 286 7.82 2.47 -12.57
C GLU A 286 7.12 2.49 -13.92
N MET A 287 6.80 3.68 -14.39
CA MET A 287 6.16 3.93 -15.67
C MET A 287 7.07 4.80 -16.51
N LYS A 288 7.39 4.34 -17.71
CA LYS A 288 8.11 5.10 -18.73
C LYS A 288 7.15 5.46 -19.86
N MET A 289 7.13 6.73 -20.21
CA MET A 289 6.28 7.28 -21.27
C MET A 289 6.92 8.52 -21.88
N ASP A 290 6.41 8.94 -23.04
CA ASP A 290 6.90 10.19 -23.66
C ASP A 290 6.65 11.38 -22.70
N PRO A 291 7.64 12.24 -22.43
CA PRO A 291 7.46 13.43 -21.60
C PRO A 291 6.29 14.33 -22.00
N ILE A 292 5.89 14.35 -23.27
CA ILE A 292 4.73 15.12 -23.77
C ILE A 292 3.41 14.63 -23.15
N LEU A 293 3.33 13.37 -22.73
CA LEU A 293 2.15 12.79 -22.08
C LEU A 293 2.06 13.12 -20.59
N VAL A 294 3.05 13.81 -20.03
CA VAL A 294 3.14 14.10 -18.60
C VAL A 294 3.31 15.59 -18.34
N ASP A 295 2.33 16.22 -17.74
CA ASP A 295 2.53 17.57 -17.19
C ASP A 295 3.01 17.47 -15.73
N VAL A 296 4.26 17.87 -15.52
CA VAL A 296 4.94 17.86 -14.21
C VAL A 296 4.79 19.20 -13.48
N ASN A 297 4.38 20.26 -14.18
CA ASN A 297 4.32 21.62 -13.62
C ASN A 297 2.97 21.91 -12.94
N VAL A 298 2.41 20.95 -12.20
CA VAL A 298 1.10 21.08 -11.54
C VAL A 298 1.24 21.65 -10.12
N HIS A 299 2.24 21.20 -9.35
CA HIS A 299 2.45 21.61 -7.96
C HIS A 299 3.93 21.88 -7.65
N PRO A 300 4.28 22.85 -6.77
CA PRO A 300 5.67 23.15 -6.40
C PRO A 300 6.45 21.92 -5.88
N SER A 301 5.80 21.04 -5.10
CA SER A 301 6.42 19.82 -4.59
C SER A 301 6.71 18.76 -5.66
N LYS A 302 6.16 18.92 -6.88
CA LYS A 302 6.32 18.00 -8.02
C LYS A 302 5.83 16.56 -7.73
N LEU A 303 5.03 16.37 -6.69
CA LEU A 303 4.48 15.07 -6.30
C LEU A 303 3.22 14.70 -7.09
N GLU A 304 2.52 15.69 -7.63
CA GLU A 304 1.34 15.53 -8.45
C GLU A 304 1.68 15.81 -9.91
N VAL A 305 1.19 14.97 -10.79
CA VAL A 305 1.35 15.09 -12.24
C VAL A 305 0.00 14.89 -12.92
N ARG A 306 -0.19 15.51 -14.07
CA ARG A 306 -1.32 15.20 -14.96
C ARG A 306 -0.82 14.28 -16.06
N LEU A 307 -1.53 13.17 -16.25
CA LEU A 307 -1.19 12.18 -17.27
C LEU A 307 -2.21 12.26 -18.41
N SER A 308 -1.72 12.33 -19.63
CA SER A 308 -2.56 12.10 -20.80
C SER A 308 -2.85 10.61 -20.93
N LYS A 309 -4.00 10.22 -21.50
CA LYS A 309 -4.40 8.82 -21.68
C LYS A 309 -4.43 7.99 -20.38
N GLU A 310 -4.87 8.63 -19.28
CA GLU A 310 -4.90 8.04 -17.94
C GLU A 310 -5.70 6.73 -17.89
N GLN A 311 -6.81 6.66 -18.61
CA GLN A 311 -7.67 5.45 -18.65
C GLN A 311 -6.96 4.25 -19.29
N GLU A 312 -6.18 4.47 -20.36
CA GLU A 312 -5.40 3.40 -20.99
C GLU A 312 -4.32 2.86 -20.06
N LEU A 313 -3.63 3.76 -19.34
CA LEU A 313 -2.65 3.38 -18.34
C LEU A 313 -3.28 2.64 -17.15
N HIS A 314 -4.46 3.09 -16.71
CA HIS A 314 -5.24 2.44 -15.66
C HIS A 314 -5.58 0.99 -16.02
N GLU A 315 -6.16 0.74 -17.20
CA GLU A 315 -6.52 -0.61 -17.65
C GLU A 315 -5.28 -1.48 -17.89
N LEU A 316 -4.18 -0.91 -18.41
CA LEU A 316 -2.91 -1.61 -18.60
C LEU A 316 -2.36 -2.15 -17.27
N ILE A 317 -2.33 -1.32 -16.21
CA ILE A 317 -1.85 -1.71 -14.87
C ILE A 317 -2.79 -2.74 -14.26
N LYS A 318 -4.10 -2.48 -14.29
CA LYS A 318 -5.13 -3.37 -13.74
C LYS A 318 -5.05 -4.76 -14.36
N GLN A 319 -5.02 -4.85 -15.70
CA GLN A 319 -4.94 -6.12 -16.40
C GLN A 319 -3.61 -6.82 -16.15
N GLY A 320 -2.50 -6.06 -16.17
CA GLY A 320 -1.17 -6.62 -15.88
C GLY A 320 -1.06 -7.26 -14.50
N ILE A 321 -1.67 -6.65 -13.48
CA ILE A 321 -1.69 -7.22 -12.13
C ILE A 321 -2.55 -8.49 -12.09
N LYS A 322 -3.73 -8.49 -12.74
CA LYS A 322 -4.57 -9.68 -12.86
C LYS A 322 -3.84 -10.83 -13.53
N ASP A 323 -3.15 -10.57 -14.65
CA ASP A 323 -2.40 -11.58 -15.40
C ASP A 323 -1.25 -12.19 -14.59
N VAL A 324 -0.59 -11.38 -13.73
CA VAL A 324 0.43 -11.89 -12.81
C VAL A 324 -0.18 -12.87 -11.81
N PHE A 325 -1.33 -12.54 -11.21
CA PHE A 325 -1.96 -13.42 -10.21
C PHE A 325 -2.64 -14.64 -10.82
N GLN A 326 -3.16 -14.55 -12.04
CA GLN A 326 -3.72 -15.72 -12.74
C GLN A 326 -2.70 -16.83 -12.94
N LYS A 327 -1.41 -16.47 -13.09
CA LYS A 327 -0.30 -17.45 -13.25
C LYS A 327 0.23 -18.01 -11.93
N GLN A 328 -0.26 -17.52 -10.78
CA GLN A 328 0.23 -17.91 -9.46
C GLN A 328 -0.76 -18.82 -8.73
N GLN A 329 -0.24 -19.81 -8.04
CA GLN A 329 -0.99 -20.59 -7.08
C GLN A 329 -0.97 -19.86 -5.73
N LEU A 330 -2.08 -19.24 -5.35
CA LEU A 330 -2.19 -18.36 -4.17
C LEU A 330 -2.64 -19.11 -2.89
N ILE A 331 -2.40 -20.40 -2.79
CA ILE A 331 -2.72 -21.17 -1.58
C ILE A 331 -1.63 -20.88 -0.53
N PRO A 332 -1.98 -20.22 0.61
CA PRO A 332 -1.00 -19.96 1.65
C PRO A 332 -0.47 -21.26 2.26
N SER A 333 0.84 -21.42 2.33
CA SER A 333 1.47 -22.50 3.11
C SER A 333 1.37 -22.13 4.59
N ALA A 334 0.85 -23.04 5.43
CA ALA A 334 0.84 -22.86 6.87
C ALA A 334 2.23 -23.14 7.46
N THR A 335 3.19 -22.25 7.21
CA THR A 335 4.50 -22.35 7.87
C THR A 335 4.36 -21.89 9.32
N VAL A 336 4.59 -22.79 10.25
CA VAL A 336 4.81 -22.45 11.65
C VAL A 336 6.02 -21.51 11.73
N PRO A 337 5.90 -20.28 12.27
CA PRO A 337 7.05 -19.40 12.42
C PRO A 337 8.11 -20.16 13.25
N LYS A 338 9.30 -20.39 12.68
CA LYS A 338 10.44 -20.86 13.44
C LYS A 338 10.63 -19.90 14.60
N LYS A 339 10.35 -20.36 15.84
CA LYS A 339 10.85 -19.65 17.02
C LYS A 339 12.35 -19.48 16.80
N ALA A 340 12.81 -18.23 16.75
CA ALA A 340 14.24 -17.95 16.78
C ALA A 340 14.84 -18.77 17.93
N PRO A 341 15.96 -19.48 17.73
CA PRO A 341 16.61 -20.16 18.82
C PRO A 341 16.88 -19.11 19.90
N MET A 342 16.27 -19.27 21.06
CA MET A 342 16.65 -18.48 22.22
C MET A 342 18.16 -18.66 22.37
N PRO A 343 18.93 -17.56 22.53
CA PRO A 343 20.36 -17.72 22.81
C PRO A 343 20.48 -18.64 24.01
N ALA A 344 21.21 -19.74 23.83
CA ALA A 344 21.48 -20.66 24.91
C ALA A 344 22.09 -19.84 26.03
N VAL A 345 21.36 -19.66 27.12
CA VAL A 345 21.92 -19.14 28.36
C VAL A 345 22.96 -20.17 28.75
N LYS A 346 24.23 -19.83 28.55
CA LYS A 346 25.32 -20.59 29.13
C LYS A 346 25.15 -20.44 30.62
N ASN A 347 24.53 -21.43 31.25
CA ASN A 347 24.66 -21.60 32.70
C ASN A 347 26.13 -21.94 32.94
N GLU A 348 26.94 -20.93 33.17
CA GLU A 348 28.20 -21.09 33.86
C GLU A 348 27.86 -21.46 35.31
N GLN A 349 27.76 -22.76 35.54
CA GLN A 349 27.77 -23.32 36.87
C GLN A 349 29.18 -23.08 37.42
N GLN A 350 29.36 -21.99 38.17
CA GLN A 350 30.55 -21.80 38.96
C GLN A 350 30.58 -22.92 40.00
N SER A 351 31.48 -23.89 39.79
CA SER A 351 31.83 -24.87 40.80
C SER A 351 32.54 -24.16 41.94
N LEU A 352 31.84 -24.00 43.05
CA LEU A 352 32.47 -23.60 44.31
C LEU A 352 33.38 -24.76 44.77
N SER A 353 34.70 -24.64 44.56
CA SER A 353 35.69 -25.49 45.15
C SER A 353 35.83 -25.11 46.64
N PHE A 354 35.27 -25.96 47.50
CA PHE A 354 35.59 -25.87 48.95
C PHE A 354 36.94 -26.56 49.17
N ASP A 355 37.93 -25.73 49.46
CA ASP A 355 39.23 -26.16 49.95
C ASP A 355 39.07 -26.68 51.39
N SER A 356 39.15 -28.03 51.55
CA SER A 356 39.13 -28.69 52.85
C SER A 356 40.54 -28.72 53.43
N LYS A 357 40.79 -27.86 54.42
CA LYS A 357 41.88 -28.12 55.37
C LYS A 357 41.43 -27.92 56.81
N GLN A 358 41.43 -29.06 57.52
CA GLN A 358 41.69 -29.30 58.93
C GLN A 358 40.87 -28.52 59.99
N THR A 359 40.26 -29.12 60.99
CA THR A 359 40.84 -30.03 62.02
C THR A 359 39.73 -30.65 62.88
N MET A 360 40.00 -31.86 63.35
CA MET A 360 39.44 -32.66 64.44
C MET A 360 38.70 -31.88 65.59
N ASN A 361 37.53 -32.33 66.01
CA ASN A 361 37.35 -33.14 67.23
C ASN A 361 35.86 -33.33 67.61
N SER A 362 35.57 -34.61 67.78
CA SER A 362 34.73 -35.28 68.80
C SER A 362 33.41 -34.64 69.31
N ARG A 363 32.30 -35.23 69.16
CA ARG A 363 31.52 -36.07 70.10
C ARG A 363 30.19 -36.48 69.58
N MET A 364 29.90 -37.72 69.82
CA MET A 364 28.63 -38.46 69.74
C MET A 364 27.44 -37.64 70.28
N GLU A 365 26.28 -37.81 69.61
CA GLU A 365 25.12 -38.43 70.21
C GLU A 365 24.01 -38.66 69.18
N THR A 366 23.26 -39.70 69.41
CA THR A 366 22.35 -40.51 68.59
C THR A 366 20.95 -39.90 68.41
N PRO A 367 20.05 -40.57 67.72
CA PRO A 367 18.99 -39.98 66.89
C PRO A 367 17.61 -40.04 67.55
N VAL A 368 16.70 -39.17 67.17
CA VAL A 368 15.27 -39.33 67.44
C VAL A 368 14.48 -39.19 66.15
N SER A 369 13.84 -40.31 65.82
CA SER A 369 12.78 -40.46 64.84
C SER A 369 11.48 -39.85 65.36
N TYR A 370 10.72 -39.18 64.49
CA TYR A 370 9.24 -39.20 64.54
C TYR A 370 8.63 -39.04 63.17
N GLU A 371 7.71 -39.96 62.89
CA GLU A 371 6.79 -40.05 61.76
C GLU A 371 5.50 -39.24 62.06
N PRO A 372 4.49 -39.30 61.18
CA PRO A 372 3.76 -38.13 60.70
C PRO A 372 2.38 -38.00 61.36
N ASP A 373 1.75 -36.85 61.24
CA ASP A 373 0.30 -36.73 61.45
C ASP A 373 -0.36 -35.73 60.50
N SER A 374 -1.23 -36.26 59.80
CA SER A 374 -2.57 -36.05 59.24
C SER A 374 -3.21 -34.64 59.33
N LEU A 375 -3.86 -34.32 58.21
CA LEU A 375 -5.19 -33.70 57.99
C LEU A 375 -5.46 -32.32 58.63
N GLU A 376 -5.74 -31.34 57.76
CA GLU A 376 -7.07 -30.70 57.77
C GLU A 376 -7.32 -29.82 56.53
N SER A 377 -8.47 -30.03 55.99
CA SER A 377 -9.17 -29.30 54.93
C SER A 377 -9.62 -27.92 55.42
N ALA A 378 -9.41 -26.89 54.63
CA ALA A 378 -10.15 -25.64 54.80
C ALA A 378 -10.73 -25.18 53.48
N VAL A 379 -12.03 -25.25 53.43
CA VAL A 379 -12.97 -24.64 52.49
C VAL A 379 -12.91 -23.13 52.67
N TYR A 380 -12.77 -22.35 51.61
CA TYR A 380 -13.15 -20.94 51.62
C TYR A 380 -14.11 -20.61 50.47
N GLU A 381 -15.14 -19.92 50.92
CA GLU A 381 -16.34 -19.49 50.22
C GLU A 381 -16.09 -18.47 49.11
N THR A 382 -16.94 -18.54 48.12
CA THR A 382 -17.26 -17.54 47.13
C THR A 382 -17.69 -16.22 47.73
N SER A 383 -17.11 -15.10 47.27
CA SER A 383 -17.79 -13.81 47.32
C SER A 383 -17.72 -13.11 45.94
N GLN A 384 -18.89 -12.69 45.55
CA GLN A 384 -19.27 -12.02 44.31
C GLN A 384 -18.79 -10.54 44.29
N ASN A 385 -18.76 -10.02 43.07
CA ASN A 385 -18.86 -8.64 42.67
C ASN A 385 -17.58 -7.80 42.69
N ASP A 386 -17.09 -7.51 41.44
CA ASP A 386 -16.87 -6.11 41.04
C ASP A 386 -16.89 -6.01 39.51
N THR A 387 -17.89 -5.29 39.01
CA THR A 387 -18.09 -4.82 37.65
C THR A 387 -17.14 -3.68 37.34
N TYR A 388 -16.23 -3.85 36.40
CA TYR A 388 -15.52 -2.74 35.77
C TYR A 388 -16.14 -2.40 34.43
N GLY A 389 -16.75 -1.22 34.36
CA GLY A 389 -17.28 -0.61 33.16
C GLY A 389 -16.19 -0.21 32.18
N VAL A 390 -16.34 -0.64 30.94
CA VAL A 390 -15.55 -0.19 29.79
C VAL A 390 -16.11 1.15 29.35
N ARG A 391 -15.29 2.20 29.40
CA ARG A 391 -15.54 3.49 28.75
C ARG A 391 -15.04 3.43 27.32
N GLU A 392 -15.95 3.63 26.37
CA GLU A 392 -15.63 3.95 24.98
C GLU A 392 -15.10 5.40 24.89
N PRO A 393 -14.10 5.69 24.03
CA PRO A 393 -13.73 7.05 23.74
C PRO A 393 -14.57 7.63 22.60
N GLU A 394 -15.13 8.79 22.84
CA GLU A 394 -15.86 9.64 21.91
C GLU A 394 -15.02 10.01 20.67
N SER A 395 -15.62 9.84 19.50
CA SER A 395 -15.10 10.29 18.22
C SER A 395 -15.36 11.78 18.03
N THR A 396 -14.32 12.59 17.94
CA THR A 396 -14.38 13.97 17.46
C THR A 396 -14.31 14.01 15.93
N GLU A 397 -15.39 14.43 15.32
CA GLU A 397 -15.47 14.80 13.89
C GLU A 397 -14.61 16.03 13.60
N ALA A 398 -13.72 15.92 12.63
CA ALA A 398 -13.05 17.06 11.99
C ALA A 398 -13.60 17.24 10.58
N THR A 399 -14.37 18.30 10.42
CA THR A 399 -14.86 18.84 9.16
C THR A 399 -13.73 19.36 8.28
N LEU A 400 -13.68 18.91 7.02
CA LEU A 400 -12.85 19.48 5.96
C LEU A 400 -13.70 20.34 5.01
N PRO A 401 -13.16 21.45 4.48
CA PRO A 401 -13.91 22.34 3.61
C PRO A 401 -13.95 21.87 2.15
N ALA A 402 -15.08 22.19 1.52
CA ALA A 402 -15.40 21.90 0.13
C ALA A 402 -14.56 22.72 -0.86
N SER A 403 -14.14 22.11 -1.97
CA SER A 403 -13.63 22.78 -3.15
C SER A 403 -14.48 22.47 -4.38
N SER A 404 -14.75 23.54 -5.11
CA SER A 404 -15.58 23.82 -6.27
C SER A 404 -15.51 22.84 -7.44
N GLU A 405 -16.69 22.66 -8.04
CA GLU A 405 -17.00 21.93 -9.28
C GLU A 405 -16.61 22.72 -10.53
N GLU A 406 -16.06 22.03 -11.52
CA GLU A 406 -16.18 22.43 -12.93
C GLU A 406 -16.61 21.22 -13.78
N THR A 407 -17.69 21.42 -14.50
CA THR A 407 -18.35 20.51 -15.43
C THR A 407 -17.71 20.56 -16.80
N PHE A 408 -17.51 19.39 -17.44
CA PHE A 408 -17.30 19.30 -18.88
C PHE A 408 -18.20 18.22 -19.52
N ASP A 409 -18.82 18.63 -20.62
CA ASP A 409 -19.80 17.93 -21.44
C ASP A 409 -19.25 16.71 -22.21
N HIS A 410 -20.09 15.69 -22.35
CA HIS A 410 -19.87 14.53 -23.19
C HIS A 410 -20.43 14.71 -24.59
N VAL A 411 -19.63 14.42 -25.60
CA VAL A 411 -20.07 14.19 -26.99
C VAL A 411 -19.95 12.70 -27.29
N TYR A 412 -21.08 12.10 -27.66
CA TYR A 412 -21.18 10.74 -28.18
C TYR A 412 -20.89 10.72 -29.69
N VAL A 413 -20.11 9.73 -30.15
CA VAL A 413 -20.08 9.31 -31.56
C VAL A 413 -20.30 7.81 -31.61
N GLU A 414 -21.40 7.42 -32.25
CA GLU A 414 -21.70 6.06 -32.73
C GLU A 414 -20.89 5.77 -34.00
N GLU A 415 -20.35 4.57 -34.13
CA GLU A 415 -20.09 4.00 -35.44
C GLU A 415 -20.23 2.48 -35.46
N SER A 416 -20.94 2.08 -36.46
CA SER A 416 -21.62 0.93 -36.96
C SER A 416 -20.73 -0.27 -37.33
N ALA A 417 -21.42 -1.41 -37.35
CA ALA A 417 -21.00 -2.73 -37.78
C ALA A 417 -20.67 -2.84 -39.27
N ALA A 418 -19.72 -3.71 -39.62
CA ALA A 418 -19.69 -4.42 -40.90
C ALA A 418 -19.03 -5.79 -40.74
N SER A 419 -19.79 -6.79 -41.18
CA SER A 419 -19.53 -8.20 -41.36
C SER A 419 -18.38 -8.51 -42.32
N HIS A 420 -17.59 -9.57 -42.06
CA HIS A 420 -17.20 -10.51 -43.14
C HIS A 420 -16.95 -11.91 -42.58
N GLU A 421 -17.62 -12.86 -43.21
CA GLU A 421 -17.51 -14.31 -43.06
C GLU A 421 -16.25 -14.88 -43.76
N GLN A 422 -15.91 -16.08 -43.31
CA GLN A 422 -15.16 -17.18 -43.97
C GLN A 422 -13.66 -17.29 -43.65
N HIS A 423 -13.26 -18.26 -42.88
CA HIS A 423 -12.79 -19.58 -43.31
C HIS A 423 -12.56 -20.50 -42.12
N ASP A 424 -13.13 -21.69 -42.25
CA ASP A 424 -13.05 -22.85 -41.35
C ASP A 424 -11.68 -23.54 -41.37
N GLU A 425 -11.54 -24.35 -40.31
CA GLU A 425 -10.62 -25.48 -40.13
C GLU A 425 -9.20 -25.20 -39.65
N VAL A 426 -8.97 -25.89 -38.55
CA VAL A 426 -7.74 -26.16 -37.77
C VAL A 426 -7.53 -25.25 -36.56
N ILE A 427 -8.35 -25.39 -35.52
CA ILE A 427 -7.96 -25.16 -34.13
C ILE A 427 -8.97 -25.91 -33.21
N LEU A 428 -8.92 -27.21 -33.15
CA LEU A 428 -9.68 -28.02 -32.16
C LEU A 428 -8.80 -28.75 -31.17
N GLU A 429 -7.47 -28.64 -31.27
CA GLU A 429 -6.56 -29.27 -30.28
C GLU A 429 -6.01 -28.29 -29.22
N ASP A 430 -6.03 -26.98 -29.47
CA ASP A 430 -5.45 -25.99 -28.54
C ASP A 430 -6.43 -25.52 -27.44
N SER A 431 -7.75 -25.61 -27.70
CA SER A 431 -8.77 -25.23 -26.71
C SER A 431 -8.95 -26.27 -25.59
N ALA A 432 -8.66 -27.55 -25.88
CA ALA A 432 -8.70 -28.59 -24.85
C ALA A 432 -7.47 -28.52 -23.91
N ALA A 433 -6.31 -28.09 -24.42
CA ALA A 433 -5.12 -27.86 -23.62
C ALA A 433 -5.22 -26.59 -22.75
N GLN A 434 -5.89 -25.53 -23.24
CA GLN A 434 -6.13 -24.32 -22.45
C GLN A 434 -7.17 -24.55 -21.33
N HIS A 435 -8.25 -25.30 -21.61
CA HIS A 435 -9.20 -25.68 -20.55
C HIS A 435 -8.61 -26.65 -19.52
N GLN A 436 -7.65 -27.50 -19.88
CA GLN A 436 -6.94 -28.36 -18.93
C GLN A 436 -5.92 -27.56 -18.09
N ALA A 437 -5.27 -26.52 -18.64
CA ALA A 437 -4.34 -25.69 -17.89
C ALA A 437 -5.06 -24.77 -16.87
N GLU A 438 -6.29 -24.31 -17.18
CA GLU A 438 -7.11 -23.54 -16.23
C GLU A 438 -7.68 -24.40 -15.09
N SER A 439 -7.91 -25.71 -15.32
CA SER A 439 -8.40 -26.63 -14.28
C SER A 439 -7.35 -27.03 -13.23
N GLU A 440 -6.07 -26.71 -13.43
CA GLU A 440 -4.97 -27.04 -12.50
C GLU A 440 -4.68 -25.99 -11.42
N ARG A 441 -5.33 -24.81 -11.43
CA ARG A 441 -5.12 -23.77 -10.39
C ARG A 441 -5.45 -24.28 -9.00
N VAL A 442 -6.55 -25.03 -8.86
CA VAL A 442 -6.91 -25.75 -7.63
C VAL A 442 -6.88 -27.25 -7.91
N PRO A 443 -6.03 -28.01 -7.25
CA PRO A 443 -5.93 -29.44 -7.47
C PRO A 443 -7.20 -30.15 -7.03
N VAL A 444 -7.44 -31.36 -7.56
CA VAL A 444 -8.49 -32.25 -7.06
C VAL A 444 -8.20 -32.59 -5.61
N MET A 445 -9.21 -32.44 -4.76
CA MET A 445 -9.12 -32.67 -3.33
C MET A 445 -10.18 -33.69 -2.91
N TYR A 446 -9.78 -34.64 -2.06
CA TYR A 446 -10.67 -35.65 -1.51
C TYR A 446 -11.04 -35.28 -0.08
N PRO A 447 -12.33 -35.11 0.24
CA PRO A 447 -12.75 -34.75 1.59
C PRO A 447 -12.39 -35.87 2.59
N ILE A 448 -11.79 -35.48 3.71
CA ILE A 448 -11.52 -36.34 4.86
C ILE A 448 -12.67 -36.24 5.85
N GLY A 449 -13.13 -35.01 6.09
CA GLY A 449 -14.18 -34.70 7.06
C GLY A 449 -14.32 -33.22 7.33
N GLN A 450 -15.09 -32.91 8.38
CA GLN A 450 -15.39 -31.55 8.80
C GLN A 450 -15.03 -31.33 10.27
N MET A 451 -14.44 -30.19 10.59
CA MET A 451 -14.08 -29.80 11.94
C MET A 451 -14.97 -28.63 12.40
N HIS A 452 -15.63 -28.80 13.54
CA HIS A 452 -16.52 -27.83 14.20
C HIS A 452 -17.64 -27.25 13.30
N GLY A 453 -18.06 -27.97 12.24
CA GLY A 453 -19.06 -27.44 11.31
C GLY A 453 -18.61 -26.16 10.59
N THR A 454 -17.31 -25.86 10.58
CA THR A 454 -16.74 -24.61 10.03
C THR A 454 -15.66 -24.89 9.00
N TYR A 455 -14.77 -25.84 9.27
CA TYR A 455 -13.64 -26.12 8.40
C TYR A 455 -13.78 -27.51 7.77
N ILE A 456 -13.55 -27.60 6.46
CA ILE A 456 -13.45 -28.84 5.71
C ILE A 456 -11.98 -29.25 5.68
N LEU A 457 -11.72 -30.50 6.02
CA LEU A 457 -10.42 -31.15 5.87
C LEU A 457 -10.46 -32.00 4.59
N ALA A 458 -9.52 -31.74 3.67
CA ALA A 458 -9.37 -32.48 2.43
C ALA A 458 -7.90 -32.82 2.17
N GLN A 459 -7.64 -33.85 1.37
CA GLN A 459 -6.28 -34.29 1.04
C GLN A 459 -6.13 -34.63 -0.42
N ASN A 460 -4.89 -34.62 -0.88
CA ASN A 460 -4.45 -35.24 -2.12
C ASN A 460 -2.97 -35.68 -2.00
N GLU A 461 -2.34 -36.04 -3.10
CA GLU A 461 -0.93 -36.46 -3.14
C GLU A 461 0.05 -35.38 -2.64
N ARG A 462 -0.35 -34.09 -2.68
CA ARG A 462 0.49 -32.95 -2.26
C ARG A 462 0.40 -32.66 -0.75
N GLY A 463 -0.62 -33.15 -0.04
CA GLY A 463 -0.78 -32.97 1.40
C GLY A 463 -2.21 -32.71 1.87
N LEU A 464 -2.32 -32.02 3.01
CA LEU A 464 -3.57 -31.66 3.70
C LEU A 464 -4.00 -30.25 3.32
N TYR A 465 -5.28 -30.10 3.02
CA TYR A 465 -5.97 -28.82 2.80
C TYR A 465 -6.99 -28.58 3.90
N ILE A 466 -6.98 -27.38 4.44
CA ILE A 466 -7.99 -26.91 5.41
C ILE A 466 -8.75 -25.79 4.73
N ILE A 467 -10.05 -25.95 4.52
CA ILE A 467 -10.90 -25.05 3.77
C ILE A 467 -11.97 -24.46 4.70
N ASP A 468 -12.13 -23.14 4.73
CA ASP A 468 -13.26 -22.48 5.37
C ASP A 468 -14.50 -22.63 4.50
N GLN A 469 -15.49 -23.43 4.98
CA GLN A 469 -16.71 -23.73 4.23
C GLN A 469 -17.56 -22.48 3.95
N HIS A 470 -17.58 -21.51 4.87
CA HIS A 470 -18.33 -20.28 4.72
C HIS A 470 -17.70 -19.40 3.64
N ALA A 471 -16.39 -19.18 3.74
CA ALA A 471 -15.64 -18.42 2.75
C ALA A 471 -15.68 -19.04 1.34
N ALA A 472 -15.63 -20.38 1.25
CA ALA A 472 -15.78 -21.10 -0.01
C ALA A 472 -17.15 -20.85 -0.65
N GLN A 473 -18.22 -20.96 0.13
CA GLN A 473 -19.56 -20.74 -0.38
C GLN A 473 -19.85 -19.27 -0.71
N GLU A 474 -19.31 -18.33 0.09
CA GLU A 474 -19.35 -16.90 -0.24
C GLU A 474 -18.75 -16.62 -1.63
N ARG A 475 -17.62 -17.24 -1.94
CA ARG A 475 -16.98 -17.08 -3.26
C ARG A 475 -17.84 -17.63 -4.39
N ILE A 476 -18.32 -18.86 -4.28
CA ILE A 476 -19.17 -19.48 -5.28
C ILE A 476 -20.43 -18.63 -5.53
N LYS A 477 -21.11 -18.22 -4.44
CA LYS A 477 -22.31 -17.39 -4.55
C LYS A 477 -22.03 -15.99 -5.08
N TYR A 478 -20.88 -15.39 -4.72
CA TYR A 478 -20.51 -14.09 -5.25
C TYR A 478 -20.36 -14.11 -6.76
N GLU A 479 -19.67 -15.09 -7.33
CA GLU A 479 -19.52 -15.21 -8.77
C GLU A 479 -20.86 -15.44 -9.47
N TYR A 480 -21.72 -16.28 -8.88
CA TYR A 480 -23.09 -16.48 -9.35
C TYR A 480 -23.91 -15.18 -9.34
N PHE A 481 -23.94 -14.45 -8.21
CA PHE A 481 -24.71 -13.21 -8.11
C PHE A 481 -24.14 -12.09 -8.98
N ARG A 482 -22.81 -12.01 -9.13
CA ARG A 482 -22.16 -11.02 -10.00
C ARG A 482 -22.63 -11.14 -11.46
N GLU A 483 -22.85 -12.35 -11.95
CA GLU A 483 -23.41 -12.59 -13.28
C GLU A 483 -24.90 -12.24 -13.30
N LYS A 484 -25.66 -12.71 -12.32
CA LYS A 484 -27.11 -12.52 -12.26
C LYS A 484 -27.54 -11.06 -12.07
N VAL A 485 -26.83 -10.26 -11.28
CA VAL A 485 -27.12 -8.81 -11.11
C VAL A 485 -27.04 -8.03 -12.42
N GLY A 486 -26.39 -8.59 -13.46
CA GLY A 486 -26.37 -8.02 -14.82
C GLY A 486 -27.60 -8.34 -15.67
N ASP A 487 -28.33 -9.41 -15.37
CA ASP A 487 -29.37 -10.01 -16.21
C ASP A 487 -30.72 -10.08 -15.46
N ILE A 488 -31.39 -8.93 -15.32
CA ILE A 488 -32.59 -8.76 -14.49
C ILE A 488 -33.89 -9.09 -15.25
N GLU A 489 -33.89 -8.97 -16.57
CA GLU A 489 -35.14 -8.91 -17.36
C GLU A 489 -35.93 -10.21 -17.41
N GLN A 490 -35.40 -11.37 -17.00
CA GLN A 490 -36.03 -12.67 -17.20
C GLN A 490 -36.56 -13.36 -15.94
N GLU A 491 -36.28 -12.91 -14.73
CA GLU A 491 -36.56 -13.66 -13.49
C GLU A 491 -37.09 -12.77 -12.35
N VAL A 492 -38.24 -12.10 -12.56
CA VAL A 492 -38.87 -11.28 -11.52
C VAL A 492 -40.00 -12.04 -10.83
N GLN A 493 -40.03 -12.01 -9.49
CA GLN A 493 -41.07 -12.61 -8.66
C GLN A 493 -41.89 -11.52 -7.97
N GLU A 494 -43.25 -11.62 -8.07
CA GLU A 494 -44.16 -10.75 -7.31
C GLU A 494 -44.27 -11.22 -5.84
N MET A 495 -44.32 -10.26 -4.93
CA MET A 495 -44.50 -10.51 -3.50
C MET A 495 -45.99 -10.52 -3.12
N LEU A 496 -46.38 -11.50 -2.31
CA LEU A 496 -47.73 -11.56 -1.76
C LEU A 496 -48.05 -10.36 -0.85
N VAL A 497 -47.07 -9.90 -0.10
CA VAL A 497 -47.14 -8.70 0.76
C VAL A 497 -46.04 -7.75 0.31
N PRO A 498 -46.40 -6.61 -0.31
CA PRO A 498 -45.39 -5.63 -0.73
C PRO A 498 -44.62 -5.04 0.44
N LEU A 499 -43.35 -4.72 0.23
CA LEU A 499 -42.52 -4.04 1.21
C LEU A 499 -42.67 -2.53 1.09
N THR A 500 -42.76 -1.84 2.24
CA THR A 500 -42.88 -0.38 2.29
C THR A 500 -41.69 0.21 3.03
N PHE A 501 -41.03 1.19 2.43
CA PHE A 501 -39.85 1.88 2.98
C PHE A 501 -40.17 3.36 3.14
N HIS A 502 -39.74 3.95 4.28
CA HIS A 502 -39.98 5.36 4.61
C HIS A 502 -38.68 6.15 4.58
N TYR A 503 -38.65 7.26 3.86
CA TYR A 503 -37.46 8.09 3.72
C TYR A 503 -37.77 9.57 3.99
N SER A 504 -36.72 10.34 4.35
CA SER A 504 -36.82 11.79 4.47
C SER A 504 -37.04 12.42 3.09
N LYS A 505 -37.54 13.69 3.06
CA LYS A 505 -37.71 14.41 1.79
C LYS A 505 -36.40 14.57 1.03
N ASN A 506 -35.27 14.75 1.72
CA ASN A 506 -33.95 14.84 1.10
C ASN A 506 -33.52 13.49 0.48
N ASP A 507 -33.73 12.39 1.21
CA ASP A 507 -33.38 11.07 0.71
C ASP A 507 -34.24 10.70 -0.50
N MET A 508 -35.52 11.09 -0.49
CA MET A 508 -36.40 10.87 -1.64
C MET A 508 -35.91 11.55 -2.92
N LEU A 509 -35.38 12.78 -2.83
CA LEU A 509 -34.79 13.45 -3.99
C LEU A 509 -33.60 12.69 -4.57
N ILE A 510 -32.74 12.14 -3.71
CA ILE A 510 -31.59 11.33 -4.14
C ILE A 510 -32.07 10.01 -4.74
N ILE A 511 -33.06 9.36 -4.14
CA ILE A 511 -33.64 8.11 -4.65
C ILE A 511 -34.29 8.34 -6.02
N GLU A 512 -35.07 9.42 -6.21
CA GLU A 512 -35.71 9.78 -7.48
C GLU A 512 -34.68 9.97 -8.60
N GLU A 513 -33.56 10.62 -8.31
CA GLU A 513 -32.46 10.81 -9.28
C GLU A 513 -31.82 9.47 -9.71
N HIS A 514 -31.85 8.45 -8.83
CA HIS A 514 -31.17 7.17 -9.07
C HIS A 514 -32.11 5.97 -9.25
N ILE A 515 -33.42 6.21 -9.45
CA ILE A 515 -34.45 5.15 -9.53
C ILE A 515 -34.17 4.16 -10.66
N ASP A 516 -33.70 4.66 -11.81
CA ASP A 516 -33.34 3.82 -12.97
C ASP A 516 -32.10 2.96 -12.70
N ILE A 517 -31.19 3.44 -11.84
CA ILE A 517 -29.98 2.69 -11.44
C ILE A 517 -30.37 1.58 -10.47
N LEU A 518 -31.25 1.88 -9.53
CA LEU A 518 -31.79 0.91 -8.58
C LEU A 518 -32.54 -0.22 -9.31
N ALA A 519 -33.35 0.12 -10.30
CA ALA A 519 -34.03 -0.86 -11.14
C ALA A 519 -33.03 -1.79 -11.87
N LYS A 520 -31.89 -1.29 -12.31
CA LYS A 520 -30.82 -2.08 -12.94
C LYS A 520 -30.05 -3.01 -12.01
N VAL A 521 -30.30 -2.99 -10.71
CA VAL A 521 -29.79 -3.95 -9.72
C VAL A 521 -30.91 -4.76 -9.07
N GLY A 522 -32.13 -4.67 -9.60
CA GLY A 522 -33.28 -5.47 -9.16
C GLY A 522 -34.12 -4.84 -8.06
N VAL A 523 -33.95 -3.56 -7.75
CA VAL A 523 -34.75 -2.82 -6.78
C VAL A 523 -35.77 -1.96 -7.49
N PHE A 524 -37.03 -2.40 -7.54
CA PHE A 524 -38.12 -1.74 -8.24
C PHE A 524 -38.94 -0.91 -7.26
N LEU A 525 -38.68 0.42 -7.20
CA LEU A 525 -39.33 1.36 -6.30
C LEU A 525 -40.50 2.05 -6.96
N GLU A 526 -41.68 1.97 -6.37
CA GLU A 526 -42.86 2.74 -6.75
C GLU A 526 -43.18 3.78 -5.68
N PRO A 527 -43.46 5.07 -6.03
CA PRO A 527 -43.88 6.07 -5.04
C PRO A 527 -45.19 5.63 -4.35
N PHE A 528 -45.24 5.72 -3.01
CA PHE A 528 -46.40 5.35 -2.22
C PHE A 528 -46.71 6.40 -1.15
N GLY A 529 -47.52 7.41 -1.53
CA GLY A 529 -47.85 8.52 -0.64
C GLY A 529 -46.72 9.51 -0.42
N SER A 530 -46.82 10.33 0.64
CA SER A 530 -45.79 11.32 0.94
C SER A 530 -44.71 10.70 1.85
N GLY A 531 -43.50 10.52 1.34
CA GLY A 531 -42.35 10.06 2.11
C GLY A 531 -42.16 8.54 2.15
N SER A 532 -42.74 7.79 1.20
CA SER A 532 -42.62 6.34 1.17
C SER A 532 -42.49 5.78 -0.25
N TYR A 533 -41.80 4.67 -0.36
CA TYR A 533 -41.75 3.83 -1.55
C TYR A 533 -42.29 2.42 -1.23
N ILE A 534 -42.89 1.78 -2.21
CA ILE A 534 -43.34 0.39 -2.15
C ILE A 534 -42.60 -0.43 -3.17
N VAL A 535 -42.21 -1.65 -2.77
CA VAL A 535 -41.62 -2.67 -3.64
C VAL A 535 -42.57 -3.84 -3.72
N ARG A 536 -43.04 -4.17 -4.96
CA ARG A 536 -44.00 -5.24 -5.20
C ARG A 536 -43.35 -6.50 -5.76
N SER A 537 -42.19 -6.36 -6.33
CA SER A 537 -41.48 -7.45 -6.99
C SER A 537 -39.96 -7.34 -6.79
N HIS A 538 -39.31 -8.47 -6.83
CA HIS A 538 -37.84 -8.58 -6.76
C HIS A 538 -37.37 -9.72 -7.68
N PRO A 539 -36.08 -9.76 -8.06
CA PRO A 539 -35.51 -10.88 -8.78
C PRO A 539 -35.61 -12.19 -7.99
N GLN A 540 -35.94 -13.32 -8.66
CA GLN A 540 -36.07 -14.64 -8.01
C GLN A 540 -34.78 -15.12 -7.33
N TRP A 541 -33.65 -14.64 -7.78
CA TRP A 541 -32.34 -14.98 -7.27
C TRP A 541 -31.94 -14.19 -6.00
N PHE A 542 -32.79 -13.27 -5.48
CA PHE A 542 -32.54 -12.66 -4.18
C PHE A 542 -32.55 -13.72 -3.08
N PRO A 543 -31.68 -13.59 -2.03
CA PRO A 543 -31.66 -14.50 -0.89
C PRO A 543 -33.02 -14.55 -0.19
N LYS A 544 -33.59 -15.75 -0.09
CA LYS A 544 -34.94 -15.95 0.47
C LYS A 544 -34.99 -15.59 1.95
N GLY A 545 -35.98 -14.75 2.31
CA GLY A 545 -36.24 -14.31 3.69
C GLY A 545 -35.41 -13.11 4.13
N GLU A 546 -34.54 -12.58 3.30
CA GLU A 546 -33.69 -11.40 3.56
C GLU A 546 -33.91 -10.29 2.53
N GLU A 547 -34.96 -10.39 1.72
CA GLU A 547 -35.23 -9.46 0.60
C GLU A 547 -35.39 -8.02 1.08
N ALA A 548 -36.09 -7.79 2.21
CA ALA A 548 -36.34 -6.46 2.75
C ALA A 548 -35.02 -5.78 3.20
N GLU A 549 -34.20 -6.50 3.94
CA GLU A 549 -32.91 -5.99 4.42
C GLU A 549 -31.95 -5.71 3.26
N LEU A 550 -31.92 -6.59 2.25
CA LEU A 550 -31.09 -6.42 1.09
C LEU A 550 -31.49 -5.17 0.27
N ILE A 551 -32.79 -4.98 0.06
CA ILE A 551 -33.31 -3.80 -0.65
C ILE A 551 -32.94 -2.52 0.11
N GLU A 552 -33.13 -2.51 1.43
CA GLU A 552 -32.80 -1.36 2.28
C GLU A 552 -31.30 -1.02 2.24
N GLU A 553 -30.42 -2.03 2.32
CA GLU A 553 -28.96 -1.86 2.23
C GLU A 553 -28.51 -1.32 0.86
N ILE A 554 -29.09 -1.81 -0.25
CA ILE A 554 -28.80 -1.29 -1.60
C ILE A 554 -29.24 0.18 -1.73
N ILE A 555 -30.41 0.54 -1.20
CA ILE A 555 -30.89 1.93 -1.21
C ILE A 555 -29.98 2.80 -0.34
N GLN A 556 -29.62 2.35 0.86
CA GLN A 556 -28.72 3.07 1.76
C GLN A 556 -27.37 3.37 1.11
N GLN A 557 -26.85 2.42 0.35
CA GLN A 557 -25.61 2.59 -0.38
C GLN A 557 -25.68 3.70 -1.43
N VAL A 558 -26.82 3.80 -2.14
CA VAL A 558 -27.10 4.91 -3.07
C VAL A 558 -27.19 6.26 -2.33
N LEU A 559 -27.77 6.29 -1.14
CA LEU A 559 -27.89 7.49 -0.31
C LEU A 559 -26.52 7.97 0.21
N ASP A 560 -25.63 7.05 0.54
CA ASP A 560 -24.30 7.38 1.08
C ASP A 560 -23.30 7.83 0.00
N GLU A 561 -23.51 7.44 -1.26
CA GLU A 561 -22.64 7.79 -2.39
C GLU A 561 -23.18 9.01 -3.17
N LYS A 562 -22.43 10.10 -3.20
CA LYS A 562 -22.77 11.30 -3.99
C LYS A 562 -22.78 11.08 -5.51
N ARG A 563 -22.10 10.04 -6.01
CA ARG A 563 -22.06 9.63 -7.42
C ARG A 563 -22.11 8.11 -7.47
N VAL A 564 -23.18 7.56 -8.04
CA VAL A 564 -23.41 6.13 -8.10
C VAL A 564 -22.83 5.57 -9.40
N ASP A 565 -21.79 4.72 -9.27
CA ASP A 565 -21.29 3.89 -10.37
C ASP A 565 -22.05 2.56 -10.37
N ILE A 566 -22.82 2.30 -11.44
CA ILE A 566 -23.64 1.07 -11.57
C ILE A 566 -22.80 -0.22 -11.48
N LYS A 567 -21.55 -0.21 -11.97
CA LYS A 567 -20.67 -1.39 -11.86
C LYS A 567 -20.31 -1.66 -10.42
N LYS A 568 -19.98 -0.61 -9.67
CA LYS A 568 -19.66 -0.68 -8.24
C LYS A 568 -20.88 -1.14 -7.44
N LEU A 569 -22.05 -0.54 -7.69
CA LEU A 569 -23.28 -0.91 -7.00
C LEU A 569 -23.64 -2.39 -7.24
N ARG A 570 -23.51 -2.88 -8.47
CA ARG A 570 -23.72 -4.30 -8.81
C ARG A 570 -22.73 -5.22 -8.07
N GLU A 571 -21.47 -4.83 -8.01
CA GLU A 571 -20.44 -5.60 -7.33
C GLU A 571 -20.70 -5.68 -5.80
N GLU A 572 -21.03 -4.56 -5.18
CA GLU A 572 -21.33 -4.48 -3.76
C GLU A 572 -22.64 -5.22 -3.42
N ALA A 573 -23.68 -5.12 -4.27
CA ALA A 573 -24.90 -5.92 -4.16
C ALA A 573 -24.60 -7.43 -4.25
N ALA A 574 -23.75 -7.87 -5.17
CA ALA A 574 -23.35 -9.27 -5.29
C ALA A 574 -22.59 -9.76 -4.05
N ILE A 575 -21.73 -8.93 -3.45
CA ILE A 575 -21.03 -9.23 -2.19
C ILE A 575 -22.04 -9.39 -1.06
N MET A 576 -22.96 -8.44 -0.87
CA MET A 576 -24.02 -8.52 0.16
C MET A 576 -24.85 -9.79 0.02
N MET A 577 -25.31 -10.09 -1.18
CA MET A 577 -26.11 -11.29 -1.44
C MET A 577 -25.34 -12.58 -1.19
N SER A 578 -24.05 -12.62 -1.50
CA SER A 578 -23.21 -13.79 -1.22
C SER A 578 -23.09 -14.06 0.27
N CYS A 579 -22.93 -13.01 1.09
CA CYS A 579 -22.87 -13.12 2.55
C CYS A 579 -24.20 -13.59 3.14
N LYS A 580 -25.31 -12.93 2.76
CA LYS A 580 -26.66 -13.27 3.25
C LYS A 580 -27.10 -14.67 2.80
N GLY A 581 -26.76 -15.06 1.58
CA GLY A 581 -27.08 -16.36 1.02
C GLY A 581 -26.20 -17.52 1.50
N SER A 582 -25.07 -17.29 2.17
CA SER A 582 -24.11 -18.35 2.49
C SER A 582 -24.44 -19.15 3.74
N ILE A 583 -23.89 -20.35 3.83
CA ILE A 583 -24.05 -21.26 4.97
C ILE A 583 -23.58 -20.55 6.25
N LYS A 584 -24.48 -20.47 7.25
CA LYS A 584 -24.10 -19.94 8.57
C LYS A 584 -23.09 -20.88 9.24
N ALA A 585 -22.19 -20.33 10.06
CA ALA A 585 -21.21 -21.11 10.80
C ALA A 585 -21.88 -22.23 11.63
N ASN A 586 -21.19 -23.34 11.85
CA ASN A 586 -21.64 -24.54 12.58
C ASN A 586 -22.68 -25.42 11.84
N ARG A 587 -22.85 -25.29 10.53
CA ARG A 587 -23.62 -26.24 9.75
C ARG A 587 -22.78 -27.47 9.39
N HIS A 588 -23.22 -28.64 9.80
CA HIS A 588 -22.60 -29.88 9.35
C HIS A 588 -23.07 -30.24 7.96
N LEU A 589 -22.08 -30.42 7.04
CA LEU A 589 -22.28 -30.85 5.67
C LEU A 589 -22.11 -32.37 5.58
N ARG A 590 -22.89 -33.01 4.72
CA ARG A 590 -22.66 -34.41 4.34
C ARG A 590 -21.47 -34.53 3.43
N HIS A 591 -20.91 -35.71 3.30
CA HIS A 591 -19.72 -35.95 2.48
C HIS A 591 -19.94 -35.61 0.99
N ASP A 592 -21.13 -35.88 0.48
CA ASP A 592 -21.55 -35.51 -0.87
C ASP A 592 -21.66 -33.97 -1.05
N GLU A 593 -22.20 -33.26 -0.05
CA GLU A 593 -22.28 -31.78 -0.06
C GLU A 593 -20.87 -31.15 0.01
N ILE A 594 -19.96 -31.72 0.80
CA ILE A 594 -18.57 -31.26 0.87
C ILE A 594 -17.88 -31.44 -0.48
N LYS A 595 -18.06 -32.61 -1.11
CA LYS A 595 -17.46 -32.87 -2.42
C LYS A 595 -17.99 -31.91 -3.47
N ALA A 596 -19.29 -31.69 -3.53
CA ALA A 596 -19.93 -30.74 -4.45
C ALA A 596 -19.38 -29.33 -4.25
N LEU A 597 -19.27 -28.85 -3.00
CA LEU A 597 -18.69 -27.53 -2.67
C LEU A 597 -17.23 -27.38 -3.15
N LEU A 598 -16.41 -28.42 -2.98
CA LEU A 598 -15.02 -28.39 -3.45
C LEU A 598 -14.92 -28.38 -4.98
N ASP A 599 -15.80 -29.15 -5.67
CA ASP A 599 -15.84 -29.21 -7.13
C ASP A 599 -16.37 -27.89 -7.72
N GLU A 600 -17.38 -27.25 -7.12
CA GLU A 600 -17.87 -25.93 -7.50
C GLU A 600 -16.82 -24.85 -7.27
N LEU A 601 -16.12 -24.87 -6.10
CA LEU A 601 -15.05 -23.91 -5.82
C LEU A 601 -13.92 -23.94 -6.86
N ARG A 602 -13.59 -25.14 -7.37
CA ARG A 602 -12.57 -25.30 -8.41
C ARG A 602 -12.95 -24.65 -9.74
N GLN A 603 -14.25 -24.47 -10.00
CA GLN A 603 -14.77 -23.85 -11.23
C GLN A 603 -14.83 -22.32 -11.12
N THR A 604 -14.64 -21.73 -9.93
CA THR A 604 -14.64 -20.28 -9.74
C THR A 604 -13.42 -19.61 -10.37
N GLN A 605 -13.57 -18.34 -10.77
CA GLN A 605 -12.47 -17.54 -11.34
C GLN A 605 -11.37 -17.26 -10.31
N ASP A 606 -11.74 -17.02 -9.03
CA ASP A 606 -10.81 -16.73 -7.94
C ASP A 606 -11.03 -17.63 -6.72
N PRO A 607 -10.64 -18.92 -6.77
CA PRO A 607 -10.95 -19.91 -5.74
C PRO A 607 -10.17 -19.74 -4.42
N PHE A 608 -9.31 -18.73 -4.31
CA PHE A 608 -8.35 -18.61 -3.20
C PHE A 608 -8.81 -17.66 -2.09
N THR A 609 -9.69 -16.70 -2.40
CA THR A 609 -10.16 -15.69 -1.44
C THR A 609 -11.67 -15.50 -1.55
N CYS A 610 -12.34 -15.27 -0.40
CA CYS A 610 -13.75 -14.87 -0.40
C CYS A 610 -13.90 -13.41 -0.89
N PRO A 611 -15.10 -12.91 -1.16
CA PRO A 611 -15.32 -11.52 -1.60
C PRO A 611 -14.77 -10.46 -0.65
N HIS A 612 -14.59 -10.80 0.64
CA HIS A 612 -14.02 -9.93 1.67
C HIS A 612 -12.49 -10.02 1.78
N GLY A 613 -11.82 -10.79 0.88
CA GLY A 613 -10.37 -10.96 0.86
C GLY A 613 -9.82 -11.92 1.92
N ARG A 614 -10.65 -12.77 2.56
CA ARG A 614 -10.18 -13.82 3.47
C ARG A 614 -9.71 -15.02 2.66
N PRO A 615 -8.60 -15.67 3.01
CA PRO A 615 -8.19 -16.92 2.36
C PRO A 615 -9.25 -18.00 2.61
N ILE A 616 -9.60 -18.72 1.53
CA ILE A 616 -10.59 -19.81 1.57
C ILE A 616 -9.93 -21.11 2.02
N MET A 617 -8.67 -21.35 1.61
CA MET A 617 -7.99 -22.60 1.89
C MET A 617 -6.53 -22.38 2.33
N ILE A 618 -6.04 -23.30 3.16
CA ILE A 618 -4.67 -23.38 3.65
C ILE A 618 -4.14 -24.78 3.32
N HIS A 619 -2.90 -24.88 2.87
CA HIS A 619 -2.24 -26.12 2.51
C HIS A 619 -1.06 -26.45 3.42
N HIS A 620 -0.98 -27.69 3.88
CA HIS A 620 0.16 -28.28 4.53
C HIS A 620 0.71 -29.41 3.66
N SER A 621 1.91 -29.26 3.14
CA SER A 621 2.54 -30.30 2.35
C SER A 621 2.86 -31.55 3.19
N THR A 622 2.93 -32.72 2.57
CA THR A 622 3.32 -33.96 3.24
C THR A 622 4.67 -33.80 3.95
N TYR A 623 5.64 -33.14 3.31
CA TYR A 623 6.95 -32.86 3.89
C TYR A 623 6.87 -31.97 5.14
N GLU A 624 6.04 -30.91 5.13
CA GLU A 624 5.85 -30.04 6.30
C GLU A 624 5.20 -30.82 7.45
N MET A 625 4.22 -31.67 7.14
CA MET A 625 3.57 -32.54 8.12
C MET A 625 4.58 -33.50 8.76
N GLU A 626 5.37 -34.21 7.95
CA GLU A 626 6.40 -35.12 8.44
C GLU A 626 7.46 -34.41 9.28
N LYS A 627 7.84 -33.19 8.90
CA LYS A 627 8.75 -32.36 9.68
C LYS A 627 8.16 -31.91 11.02
N MET A 628 6.85 -31.57 11.08
CA MET A 628 6.16 -31.28 12.35
C MET A 628 6.21 -32.47 13.30
N PHE A 629 6.08 -33.69 12.78
CA PHE A 629 6.19 -34.94 13.55
C PHE A 629 7.63 -35.44 13.73
N LYS A 630 8.65 -34.65 13.30
CA LYS A 630 10.09 -35.02 13.35
C LYS A 630 10.41 -36.36 12.63
N ARG A 631 9.66 -36.69 11.59
CA ARG A 631 9.91 -37.89 10.77
C ARG A 631 10.96 -37.64 9.69
N VAL A 632 11.16 -36.39 9.32
CA VAL A 632 12.22 -35.93 8.41
C VAL A 632 13.08 -34.93 9.17
N MET A 633 14.40 -35.07 9.18
CA MET A 633 15.35 -34.16 9.81
C MET A 633 15.67 -32.94 8.93
#